data_96ef5e5db354a95ea267c4a99163e9c7
#
_entry.id   96ef5e5db354a95ea267c4a99163e9c7
#
_cell.length_a   1.000
_cell.length_b   1.000
_cell.length_c   1.000
_cell.angle_alpha   90.00
_cell.angle_beta   90.00
_cell.angle_gamma   90.00
#
_symmetry.space_group_name_H-M   'P 1'
#
loop_
_entity.id
_entity.type
_entity.pdbx_description
1 polymer ?
#
loop_
_entity_poly.entity_id
_entity_poly.type
_entity_poly.pdbx_seq_one_letter_code
_entity_poly.pdbx_strand_id
1 'polypeptide(L)'
;MIFDLRTYTCHPGKAGEWLKLYEEKGYAVQVKYLGKPIFITTSEVGTLNQVVHCWGFASQADREQRRSAMEQDPAWHDYRRASGERGYIMRQEDTILKSASFSPM
;
A
#
# COMPACT_ATOMS: atom_id res chain seq x y z
N MET A 1 -1.37 18.68 1.39
CA MET A 1 -1.15 17.28 0.95
C MET A 1 -1.21 16.33 2.14
N ILE A 2 -1.77 15.17 1.95
CA ILE A 2 -1.77 14.11 2.94
C ILE A 2 -1.06 12.90 2.38
N PHE A 3 -0.58 12.03 3.28
CA PHE A 3 0.11 10.81 2.92
C PHE A 3 -0.54 9.64 3.65
N ASP A 4 -0.78 8.59 2.89
CA ASP A 4 -1.28 7.31 3.41
C ASP A 4 -0.06 6.40 3.57
N LEU A 5 0.41 6.25 4.80
CA LEU A 5 1.56 5.41 5.13
C LEU A 5 1.04 4.05 5.60
N ARG A 6 1.33 3.03 4.82
CA ARG A 6 0.81 1.69 5.06
C ARG A 6 1.96 0.75 5.40
N THR A 7 1.82 0.05 6.52
CA THR A 7 2.81 -0.94 6.97
C THR A 7 2.13 -2.30 7.04
N TYR A 8 2.65 -3.24 6.25
CA TYR A 8 2.22 -4.63 6.30
C TYR A 8 3.32 -5.46 6.93
N THR A 9 2.98 -6.21 7.97
CA THR A 9 3.90 -7.16 8.58
C THR A 9 3.51 -8.54 8.12
N CYS A 10 4.43 -9.22 7.45
CA CYS A 10 4.23 -10.57 6.95
C CYS A 10 4.79 -11.59 7.93
N HIS A 11 4.34 -12.83 7.81
CA HIS A 11 4.95 -13.96 8.51
C HIS A 11 6.43 -14.06 8.12
N PRO A 12 7.27 -14.59 9.01
CA PRO A 12 8.70 -14.71 8.73
C PRO A 12 8.99 -15.34 7.37
N GLY A 13 9.82 -14.64 6.58
CA GLY A 13 10.22 -15.08 5.25
C GLY A 13 9.20 -14.83 4.13
N LYS A 14 8.06 -14.21 4.42
CA LYS A 14 6.97 -14.07 3.44
C LYS A 14 6.87 -12.69 2.79
N ALA A 15 7.64 -11.70 3.25
CA ALA A 15 7.57 -10.35 2.68
C ALA A 15 7.93 -10.34 1.18
N GLY A 16 8.97 -11.08 0.79
CA GLY A 16 9.37 -11.19 -0.63
C GLY A 16 8.30 -11.83 -1.50
N GLU A 17 7.66 -12.87 -1.01
CA GLU A 17 6.58 -13.55 -1.73
C GLU A 17 5.36 -12.64 -1.87
N TRP A 18 5.02 -11.90 -0.81
CA TRP A 18 3.93 -10.92 -0.86
C TRP A 18 4.22 -9.81 -1.87
N LEU A 19 5.46 -9.27 -1.86
CA LEU A 19 5.85 -8.23 -2.81
C LEU A 19 5.76 -8.70 -4.25
N LYS A 20 6.16 -9.95 -4.51
CA LYS A 20 6.08 -10.53 -5.84
C LYS A 20 4.63 -10.62 -6.32
N LEU A 21 3.74 -11.10 -5.47
CA LEU A 21 2.32 -11.18 -5.77
C LEU A 21 1.74 -9.79 -6.02
N TYR A 22 2.08 -8.84 -5.15
CA TYR A 22 1.64 -7.46 -5.26
C TYR A 22 2.10 -6.82 -6.57
N GLU A 23 3.37 -6.96 -6.91
CA GLU A 23 3.91 -6.42 -8.17
C GLU A 23 3.21 -7.02 -9.38
N GLU A 24 2.95 -8.32 -9.36
CA GLU A 24 2.31 -9.00 -10.48
C GLU A 24 0.83 -8.66 -10.64
N LYS A 25 0.08 -8.52 -9.55
CA LYS A 25 -1.39 -8.42 -9.60
C LYS A 25 -1.97 -7.13 -9.03
N GLY A 26 -1.31 -6.48 -8.12
CA GLY A 26 -1.88 -5.33 -7.39
C GLY A 26 -1.33 -3.97 -7.79
N TYR A 27 -0.06 -3.89 -8.08
CA TYR A 27 0.63 -2.61 -8.27
C TYR A 27 0.04 -1.79 -9.42
N ALA A 28 -0.12 -2.39 -10.60
CA ALA A 28 -0.64 -1.68 -11.76
C ALA A 28 -2.05 -1.13 -11.53
N VAL A 29 -2.89 -1.90 -10.84
CA VAL A 29 -4.25 -1.46 -10.49
C VAL A 29 -4.20 -0.29 -9.52
N GLN A 30 -3.36 -0.36 -8.49
CA GLN A 30 -3.21 0.74 -7.55
C GLN A 30 -2.73 2.00 -8.23
N VAL A 31 -1.70 1.91 -9.05
CA VAL A 31 -1.15 3.08 -9.77
C VAL A 31 -2.21 3.69 -10.68
N LYS A 32 -3.03 2.87 -11.33
CA LYS A 32 -4.10 3.35 -12.21
C LYS A 32 -5.04 4.33 -11.49
N TYR A 33 -5.38 4.03 -10.24
CA TYR A 33 -6.34 4.83 -9.47
C TYR A 33 -5.69 5.82 -8.52
N LEU A 34 -4.60 5.44 -7.87
CA LEU A 34 -3.96 6.23 -6.82
C LEU A 34 -2.80 7.10 -7.33
N GLY A 35 -2.37 6.89 -8.57
CA GLY A 35 -1.16 7.53 -9.09
C GLY A 35 0.09 6.81 -8.61
N LYS A 36 1.26 7.36 -8.91
CA LYS A 36 2.52 6.76 -8.47
C LYS A 36 2.68 6.89 -6.96
N PRO A 37 3.13 5.84 -6.27
CA PRO A 37 3.42 5.95 -4.85
C PRO A 37 4.63 6.88 -4.61
N ILE A 38 4.72 7.43 -3.40
CA ILE A 38 5.90 8.15 -2.96
C ILE A 38 7.07 7.15 -2.84
N PHE A 39 6.81 6.01 -2.22
CA PHE A 39 7.77 4.90 -2.16
C PHE A 39 7.05 3.59 -1.84
N ILE A 40 7.74 2.49 -2.16
CA ILE A 40 7.41 1.15 -1.70
C ILE A 40 8.73 0.54 -1.23
N THR A 41 8.79 0.16 0.04
CA THR A 41 10.03 -0.23 0.71
C THR A 41 9.84 -1.50 1.52
N THR A 42 10.96 -2.13 1.87
CA THR A 42 10.99 -3.25 2.79
C THR A 42 11.92 -2.91 3.96
N SER A 43 11.65 -3.49 5.13
CA SER A 43 12.54 -3.35 6.27
C SER A 43 13.88 -4.01 5.99
N GLU A 44 14.96 -3.24 6.13
CA GLU A 44 16.32 -3.76 6.05
C GLU A 44 16.86 -4.06 7.45
N VAL A 45 16.62 -3.13 8.39
CA VAL A 45 17.03 -3.24 9.78
C VAL A 45 15.86 -2.80 10.65
N GLY A 46 15.72 -3.37 11.83
CA GLY A 46 14.61 -3.12 12.74
C GLY A 46 13.60 -4.28 12.68
N THR A 47 12.31 -3.97 12.73
CA THR A 47 11.28 -4.99 12.60
C THR A 47 11.30 -5.57 11.20
N LEU A 48 11.64 -6.85 11.10
CA LEU A 48 11.78 -7.52 9.81
C LEU A 48 10.43 -7.96 9.23
N ASN A 49 10.45 -8.37 7.96
CA ASN A 49 9.28 -8.88 7.22
C ASN A 49 8.17 -7.83 7.08
N GLN A 50 8.56 -6.55 7.05
CA GLN A 50 7.63 -5.47 6.83
C GLN A 50 7.80 -4.87 5.44
N VAL A 51 6.67 -4.51 4.84
CA VAL A 51 6.61 -3.67 3.65
C VAL A 51 5.96 -2.35 4.07
N VAL A 52 6.64 -1.26 3.80
CA VAL A 52 6.13 0.08 4.10
C VAL A 52 5.98 0.83 2.80
N HIS A 53 4.77 1.25 2.47
CA HIS A 53 4.54 2.04 1.28
C HIS A 53 3.73 3.29 1.60
N CYS A 54 3.93 4.30 0.78
CA CYS A 54 3.36 5.63 1.01
C CYS A 54 2.74 6.16 -0.27
N TRP A 55 1.52 6.65 -0.15
CA TRP A 55 0.76 7.23 -1.26
C TRP A 55 0.38 8.66 -0.90
N GLY A 56 0.60 9.59 -1.83
CA GLY A 56 0.27 10.99 -1.60
C GLY A 56 -1.06 11.37 -2.26
N PHE A 57 -1.85 12.21 -1.58
CA PHE A 57 -3.13 12.71 -2.09
C PHE A 57 -3.26 14.19 -1.78
N ALA A 58 -4.01 14.91 -2.60
CA ALA A 58 -4.25 16.32 -2.38
C ALA A 58 -5.06 16.58 -1.10
N SER A 59 -5.99 15.68 -0.79
CA SER A 59 -6.88 15.79 0.37
C SER A 59 -7.45 14.41 0.73
N GLN A 60 -8.12 14.34 1.87
CA GLN A 60 -8.82 13.11 2.28
C GLN A 60 -9.96 12.78 1.30
N ALA A 61 -10.65 13.80 0.79
CA ALA A 61 -11.70 13.59 -0.21
C ALA A 61 -11.13 12.99 -1.50
N ASP A 62 -9.97 13.49 -1.96
CA ASP A 62 -9.27 12.95 -3.11
C ASP A 62 -8.90 11.48 -2.90
N ARG A 63 -8.35 11.16 -1.73
CA ARG A 63 -8.01 9.77 -1.36
C ARG A 63 -9.25 8.87 -1.39
N GLU A 64 -10.32 9.28 -0.76
CA GLU A 64 -11.56 8.48 -0.70
C GLU A 64 -12.13 8.22 -2.09
N GLN A 65 -12.16 9.24 -2.93
CA GLN A 65 -12.66 9.12 -4.31
C GLN A 65 -11.84 8.12 -5.12
N ARG A 66 -10.52 8.23 -5.05
CA ARG A 66 -9.61 7.35 -5.80
C ARG A 66 -9.69 5.91 -5.30
N ARG A 67 -9.71 5.71 -3.99
CA ARG A 67 -9.82 4.38 -3.40
C ARG A 67 -11.17 3.74 -3.70
N SER A 68 -12.24 4.50 -3.64
CA SER A 68 -13.57 3.99 -3.98
C SER A 68 -13.65 3.50 -5.43
N ALA A 69 -13.04 4.25 -6.35
CA ALA A 69 -12.97 3.83 -7.75
C ALA A 69 -12.16 2.55 -7.91
N MET A 70 -11.00 2.45 -7.24
CA MET A 70 -10.16 1.25 -7.26
C MET A 70 -10.91 0.02 -6.75
N GLU A 71 -11.67 0.18 -5.68
CA GLU A 71 -12.42 -0.92 -5.05
C GLU A 71 -13.55 -1.45 -5.91
N GLN A 72 -13.92 -0.75 -6.98
CA GLN A 72 -14.90 -1.24 -7.96
C GLN A 72 -14.25 -2.07 -9.07
N ASP A 73 -12.93 -2.08 -9.19
CA ASP A 73 -12.26 -2.76 -10.28
C ASP A 73 -12.11 -4.26 -9.97
N PRO A 74 -12.61 -5.13 -10.88
CA PRO A 74 -12.47 -6.59 -10.70
C PRO A 74 -11.02 -7.06 -10.55
N ALA A 75 -10.07 -6.37 -11.18
CA ALA A 75 -8.65 -6.71 -11.06
C ALA A 75 -8.14 -6.49 -9.63
N TRP A 76 -8.66 -5.46 -8.93
CA TRP A 76 -8.34 -5.24 -7.53
C TRP A 76 -8.94 -6.34 -6.65
N HIS A 77 -10.16 -6.76 -6.93
CA HIS A 77 -10.81 -7.87 -6.22
C HIS A 77 -10.01 -9.17 -6.39
N ASP A 78 -9.54 -9.44 -7.61
CA ASP A 78 -8.72 -10.64 -7.89
C ASP A 78 -7.42 -10.63 -7.09
N TYR A 79 -6.74 -9.48 -7.05
CA TYR A 79 -5.52 -9.34 -6.25
C TYR A 79 -5.81 -9.55 -4.76
N ARG A 80 -6.84 -8.92 -4.23
CA ARG A 80 -7.20 -9.07 -2.82
C ARG A 80 -7.55 -10.49 -2.45
N ARG A 81 -8.26 -11.18 -3.32
CA ARG A 81 -8.60 -12.59 -3.13
C ARG A 81 -7.34 -13.44 -3.09
N ALA A 82 -6.45 -13.27 -4.05
CA ALA A 82 -5.19 -14.03 -4.11
C ALA A 82 -4.34 -13.77 -2.87
N SER A 83 -4.22 -12.51 -2.44
CA SER A 83 -3.48 -12.14 -1.24
C SER A 83 -4.07 -12.78 0.01
N GLY A 84 -5.39 -12.74 0.14
CA GLY A 84 -6.09 -13.35 1.28
C GLY A 84 -5.91 -14.86 1.34
N GLU A 85 -5.98 -15.55 0.19
CA GLU A 85 -5.79 -16.99 0.10
C GLU A 85 -4.38 -17.42 0.49
N ARG A 86 -3.36 -16.60 0.14
CA ARG A 86 -1.96 -16.89 0.46
C ARG A 86 -1.65 -16.71 1.93
N GLY A 87 -2.33 -15.78 2.60
CA GLY A 87 -2.17 -15.56 4.03
C GLY A 87 -0.79 -15.09 4.46
N TYR A 88 -0.11 -14.31 3.64
CA TYR A 88 1.24 -13.82 3.95
C TYR A 88 1.26 -12.77 5.05
N ILE A 89 0.20 -11.98 5.18
CA ILE A 89 0.14 -10.83 6.08
C ILE A 89 -0.37 -11.27 7.46
N MET A 90 0.39 -10.90 8.51
CA MET A 90 -0.01 -11.06 9.91
C MET A 90 -0.70 -9.83 10.45
N ARG A 91 -0.26 -8.63 10.03
CA ARG A 91 -0.69 -7.36 10.63
C ARG A 91 -0.63 -6.26 9.58
N GLN A 92 -1.60 -5.35 9.65
CA GLN A 92 -1.66 -4.17 8.80
C GLN A 92 -1.84 -2.94 9.66
N GLU A 93 -1.13 -1.88 9.29
CA GLU A 93 -1.27 -0.56 9.91
C GLU A 93 -1.41 0.48 8.81
N ASP A 94 -2.23 1.49 9.07
CA ASP A 94 -2.47 2.57 8.13
C ASP A 94 -2.48 3.89 8.91
N THR A 95 -1.61 4.81 8.51
CA THR A 95 -1.49 6.11 9.17
C THR A 95 -1.65 7.21 8.13
N ILE A 96 -2.56 8.13 8.37
CA ILE A 96 -2.72 9.31 7.52
C ILE A 96 -1.92 10.44 8.13
N LEU A 97 -0.96 10.95 7.36
CA LEU A 97 -0.07 12.03 7.77
C LEU A 97 -0.41 13.29 6.98
N LYS A 98 -0.28 14.44 7.62
CA LYS A 98 -0.45 15.74 6.98
C LYS A 98 0.89 16.46 6.96
N SER A 99 1.23 17.08 5.82
CA SER A 99 2.47 17.84 5.73
C SER A 99 2.47 19.01 6.71
N ALA A 100 3.58 19.19 7.41
CA ALA A 100 3.84 20.43 8.13
C ALA A 100 4.08 21.57 7.12
N SER A 101 3.83 22.81 7.54
CA SER A 101 3.95 23.98 6.63
C SER A 101 5.31 24.13 5.98
N PHE A 102 6.38 23.67 6.64
CA PHE A 102 7.76 23.76 6.14
C PHE A 102 8.30 22.44 5.59
N SER A 103 7.43 21.42 5.46
CA SER A 103 7.85 20.13 4.90
C SER A 103 8.14 20.26 3.40
N PRO A 104 9.18 19.57 2.88
CA PRO A 104 9.45 19.57 1.43
C PRO A 104 8.40 18.83 0.60
N MET A 105 7.57 18.04 1.27
CA MET A 105 6.51 17.28 0.57
C MET A 105 5.14 17.53 1.16
#